data_a0f672a8eb614b40c749c63ed192f712
#
_entry.id   a0f672a8eb614b40c749c63ed192f712
#
_cell.length_a   1.000
_cell.length_b   1.000
_cell.length_c   1.000
_cell.angle_alpha   90.00
_cell.angle_beta   90.00
_cell.angle_gamma   90.00
#
_symmetry.space_group_name_H-M   'P 1'
#
loop_
_entity.id
_entity.type
_entity.pdbx_description
1 polymer ?
#
loop_
_entity_poly.entity_id
_entity_poly.type
_entity_poly.pdbx_seq_one_letter_code
_entity_poly.pdbx_strand_id
1 'polypeptide(L)'
;MFKKVTGVLFFCLALTQCSETTDLMNRPIHKTDNAFQNEEHRLLPMDGAHNTRELGGYKTNDGKSVKWGMLFRSDKLSDISKADQQYLQNLGINKIIDFRSKEEKAEDPNIIPKGISYVEMPISVDGAMRSKIEAVLKGETNKEVKSFLIDANKEFVSDYSGVYEEFLRNLIDEDGPTLFHCTAGKDRAGFAAAITLIALGVSKENVIQDYMKTNQFTQERIEEIIDQIELMSLYQADAEILRPLLGVEREYIETAFKTAEEKFGSLENFIREGLNISDKDIQKLRNKYLES
;
A
#
# COMPACT_ATOMS: atom_id res chain seq x y z
N MET A 1 24.08 15.24 28.23
CA MET A 1 24.82 15.50 26.99
C MET A 1 24.24 14.61 25.88
N PHE A 2 22.93 14.76 25.62
CA PHE A 2 22.16 13.93 24.67
C PHE A 2 21.26 14.84 23.84
N LYS A 3 21.83 15.57 22.88
CA LYS A 3 21.09 16.48 21.99
C LYS A 3 21.33 16.24 20.50
N LYS A 4 21.73 15.02 20.08
CA LYS A 4 22.05 14.75 18.65
C LYS A 4 21.52 13.42 18.09
N VAL A 5 20.54 12.78 18.65
CA VAL A 5 19.98 11.54 18.10
C VAL A 5 18.68 11.76 17.29
N THR A 6 18.04 12.91 17.42
CA THR A 6 16.75 13.19 16.75
C THR A 6 16.85 13.51 15.25
N GLY A 7 18.05 13.57 14.68
CA GLY A 7 18.26 13.86 13.26
C GLY A 7 18.66 12.67 12.39
N VAL A 8 18.82 11.48 12.97
CA VAL A 8 19.52 10.37 12.32
C VAL A 8 18.60 9.42 11.55
N LEU A 9 17.30 9.38 11.87
CA LEU A 9 16.37 8.43 11.20
C LEU A 9 15.96 8.84 9.79
N PHE A 10 16.23 10.06 9.35
CA PHE A 10 15.78 10.57 8.04
C PHE A 10 16.89 10.94 7.06
N PHE A 11 18.16 10.80 7.43
CA PHE A 11 19.26 11.30 6.59
C PHE A 11 20.05 10.23 5.82
N CYS A 12 19.64 8.96 5.86
CA CYS A 12 20.36 7.86 5.19
C CYS A 12 19.84 7.46 3.82
N LEU A 13 19.13 8.32 3.11
CA LEU A 13 18.64 8.01 1.76
C LEU A 13 19.42 8.66 0.62
N ALA A 14 20.58 9.24 0.89
CA ALA A 14 21.42 9.85 -0.15
C ALA A 14 22.77 9.13 -0.25
N LEU A 15 22.80 7.83 -0.44
CA LEU A 15 23.93 7.15 -1.03
C LEU A 15 23.50 6.63 -2.40
N THR A 16 24.01 7.30 -3.41
CA THR A 16 23.95 7.00 -4.83
C THR A 16 24.04 5.49 -5.09
N GLN A 17 22.89 4.84 -5.24
CA GLN A 17 22.82 3.67 -6.09
C GLN A 17 22.99 4.16 -7.53
N CYS A 18 24.08 3.76 -8.19
CA CYS A 18 24.05 3.58 -9.63
C CYS A 18 23.07 2.42 -9.88
N SER A 19 21.76 2.70 -9.89
CA SER A 19 20.78 1.78 -10.43
C SER A 19 21.06 1.71 -11.92
N GLU A 20 21.27 0.51 -12.44
CA GLU A 20 21.10 0.26 -13.86
C GLU A 20 19.68 0.76 -14.19
N THR A 21 19.60 1.88 -14.92
CA THR A 21 18.32 2.45 -15.33
C THR A 21 17.61 1.38 -16.13
N THR A 22 16.59 0.78 -15.56
CA THR A 22 15.75 -0.21 -16.23
C THR A 22 15.25 0.44 -17.51
N ASP A 23 15.57 -0.17 -18.66
CA ASP A 23 15.20 0.38 -19.95
C ASP A 23 13.68 0.57 -20.03
N LEU A 24 13.25 1.82 -20.11
CA LEU A 24 11.83 2.20 -20.18
C LEU A 24 11.06 1.48 -21.29
N MET A 25 11.74 1.12 -22.38
CA MET A 25 11.16 0.42 -23.54
C MET A 25 10.73 -1.01 -23.20
N ASN A 26 11.30 -1.60 -22.15
CA ASN A 26 11.04 -2.98 -21.76
C ASN A 26 10.17 -3.11 -20.51
N ARG A 27 9.69 -1.99 -19.93
CA ARG A 27 8.80 -2.06 -18.76
C ARG A 27 7.39 -2.48 -19.17
N PRO A 28 6.76 -3.45 -18.46
CA PRO A 28 5.48 -4.03 -18.87
C PRO A 28 4.33 -3.03 -18.83
N ILE A 29 3.49 -3.04 -19.89
CA ILE A 29 2.24 -2.26 -19.96
C ILE A 29 1.07 -3.25 -20.02
N HIS A 30 0.56 -3.66 -18.88
CA HIS A 30 -0.45 -4.71 -18.71
C HIS A 30 -1.74 -4.48 -19.50
N LYS A 31 -2.15 -3.24 -19.71
CA LYS A 31 -3.38 -2.89 -20.42
C LYS A 31 -3.31 -3.19 -21.91
N THR A 32 -2.14 -3.10 -22.50
CA THR A 32 -1.93 -3.19 -23.95
C THR A 32 -1.22 -4.46 -24.40
N ASP A 33 -0.61 -5.17 -23.46
CA ASP A 33 0.14 -6.39 -23.78
C ASP A 33 -0.23 -7.54 -22.83
N ASN A 34 -0.99 -8.50 -23.35
CA ASN A 34 -1.44 -9.66 -22.62
C ASN A 34 -0.29 -10.58 -22.15
N ALA A 35 0.91 -10.51 -22.75
CA ALA A 35 2.07 -11.28 -22.32
C ALA A 35 2.50 -10.90 -20.89
N PHE A 36 2.23 -9.68 -20.46
CA PHE A 36 2.54 -9.21 -19.11
C PHE A 36 1.40 -9.38 -18.09
N GLN A 37 0.21 -9.87 -18.51
CA GLN A 37 -0.94 -10.07 -17.64
C GLN A 37 -0.83 -11.37 -16.84
N ASN A 38 0.18 -11.45 -15.96
CA ASN A 38 0.45 -12.63 -15.13
C ASN A 38 1.13 -12.25 -13.80
N GLU A 39 1.29 -13.23 -12.92
CA GLU A 39 1.87 -13.02 -11.58
C GLU A 39 3.33 -12.58 -11.59
N GLU A 40 4.13 -13.00 -12.58
CA GLU A 40 5.55 -12.67 -12.71
C GLU A 40 5.74 -11.15 -12.92
N HIS A 41 4.81 -10.54 -13.63
CA HIS A 41 4.86 -9.11 -13.96
C HIS A 41 3.93 -8.25 -13.09
N ARG A 42 3.34 -8.81 -12.02
CA ARG A 42 2.47 -8.07 -11.10
C ARG A 42 3.20 -6.94 -10.39
N LEU A 43 4.40 -7.19 -9.88
CA LEU A 43 5.27 -6.14 -9.34
C LEU A 43 5.79 -5.29 -10.50
N LEU A 44 5.63 -3.99 -10.40
CA LEU A 44 6.10 -3.05 -11.41
C LEU A 44 7.58 -2.71 -11.19
N PRO A 45 8.41 -2.67 -12.24
CA PRO A 45 9.83 -2.38 -12.14
C PRO A 45 10.06 -0.87 -11.95
N MET A 46 9.82 -0.37 -10.74
CA MET A 46 10.03 1.02 -10.34
C MET A 46 11.39 1.18 -9.66
N ASP A 47 12.10 2.27 -9.96
CA ASP A 47 13.41 2.57 -9.33
C ASP A 47 13.24 3.08 -7.90
N GLY A 48 12.22 3.92 -7.67
CA GLY A 48 12.01 4.63 -6.41
C GLY A 48 10.74 4.26 -5.65
N ALA A 49 10.05 3.17 -6.03
CA ALA A 49 8.86 2.68 -5.34
C ALA A 49 8.79 1.15 -5.41
N HIS A 50 9.17 0.49 -4.31
CA HIS A 50 9.49 -0.93 -4.29
C HIS A 50 8.30 -1.88 -4.08
N ASN A 51 7.14 -1.36 -3.66
CA ASN A 51 5.91 -2.12 -3.41
C ASN A 51 4.80 -1.78 -4.42
N THR A 52 5.18 -1.18 -5.56
CA THR A 52 4.24 -0.79 -6.60
C THR A 52 3.79 -1.99 -7.40
N ARG A 53 2.49 -2.27 -7.40
CA ARG A 53 1.93 -3.45 -8.07
C ARG A 53 0.54 -3.27 -8.63
N GLU A 54 0.22 -4.13 -9.59
CA GLU A 54 -1.06 -4.28 -10.27
C GLU A 54 -2.03 -5.16 -9.46
N LEU A 55 -3.32 -4.82 -9.45
CA LEU A 55 -4.38 -5.64 -8.84
C LEU A 55 -5.22 -6.42 -9.88
N GLY A 56 -4.82 -6.43 -11.13
CA GLY A 56 -5.48 -7.20 -12.18
C GLY A 56 -5.34 -8.71 -12.03
N GLY A 57 -6.15 -9.47 -12.78
CA GLY A 57 -6.06 -10.92 -12.90
C GLY A 57 -6.69 -11.75 -11.77
N TYR A 58 -7.03 -11.16 -10.61
CA TYR A 58 -7.71 -11.89 -9.53
C TYR A 58 -9.08 -12.37 -9.97
N LYS A 59 -9.35 -13.67 -9.75
CA LYS A 59 -10.66 -14.27 -10.05
C LYS A 59 -11.68 -13.95 -8.97
N THR A 60 -12.88 -13.59 -9.42
CA THR A 60 -14.05 -13.42 -8.57
C THR A 60 -14.76 -14.75 -8.35
N ASN A 61 -15.63 -14.83 -7.31
CA ASN A 61 -16.39 -16.02 -6.99
C ASN A 61 -17.40 -16.41 -8.09
N ASP A 62 -17.79 -15.47 -8.97
CA ASP A 62 -18.68 -15.71 -10.12
C ASP A 62 -17.92 -15.89 -11.45
N GLY A 63 -16.60 -16.12 -11.39
CA GLY A 63 -15.77 -16.54 -12.52
C GLY A 63 -15.20 -15.43 -13.40
N LYS A 64 -15.49 -14.17 -13.09
CA LYS A 64 -14.89 -13.01 -13.77
C LYS A 64 -13.46 -12.78 -13.28
N SER A 65 -12.75 -11.86 -13.93
CA SER A 65 -11.41 -11.43 -13.53
C SER A 65 -11.36 -9.93 -13.33
N VAL A 66 -10.55 -9.49 -12.38
CA VAL A 66 -10.19 -8.06 -12.28
C VAL A 66 -9.36 -7.68 -13.49
N LYS A 67 -9.74 -6.61 -14.18
CA LYS A 67 -9.02 -6.11 -15.37
C LYS A 67 -7.61 -5.68 -15.02
N TRP A 68 -6.67 -6.05 -15.85
CA TRP A 68 -5.31 -5.54 -15.80
C TRP A 68 -5.23 -4.08 -16.27
N GLY A 69 -4.23 -3.35 -15.76
CA GLY A 69 -3.97 -1.96 -16.13
C GLY A 69 -4.98 -0.95 -15.60
N MET A 70 -5.71 -1.26 -14.53
CA MET A 70 -6.76 -0.39 -14.00
C MET A 70 -6.55 0.03 -12.54
N LEU A 71 -6.05 -0.86 -11.69
CA LEU A 71 -5.89 -0.63 -10.26
C LEU A 71 -4.47 -0.95 -9.83
N PHE A 72 -3.82 0.02 -9.24
CA PHE A 72 -2.43 -0.07 -8.78
C PHE A 72 -2.34 0.35 -7.32
N ARG A 73 -1.54 -0.37 -6.54
CA ARG A 73 -1.17 0.04 -5.19
C ARG A 73 0.34 0.25 -5.10
N SER A 74 0.78 1.16 -4.22
CA SER A 74 2.19 1.53 -4.11
C SER A 74 2.56 1.94 -2.69
N ASP A 75 3.85 1.96 -2.41
CA ASP A 75 4.51 2.77 -1.40
C ASP A 75 4.65 4.24 -1.86
N LYS A 76 5.31 5.06 -1.05
CA LYS A 76 5.47 6.50 -1.31
C LYS A 76 6.14 6.77 -2.67
N LEU A 77 5.80 7.91 -3.27
CA LEU A 77 6.29 8.33 -4.58
C LEU A 77 7.30 9.49 -4.46
N SER A 78 7.94 9.67 -3.30
CA SER A 78 8.93 10.74 -3.07
C SER A 78 10.25 10.50 -3.78
N ASP A 79 10.61 9.24 -4.02
CA ASP A 79 11.91 8.85 -4.54
C ASP A 79 11.86 8.36 -6.01
N ILE A 80 10.70 8.47 -6.67
CA ILE A 80 10.54 8.00 -8.05
C ILE A 80 11.41 8.77 -9.03
N SER A 81 12.09 8.03 -9.90
CA SER A 81 12.95 8.57 -10.94
C SER A 81 12.14 9.27 -12.07
N LYS A 82 12.82 9.94 -12.98
CA LYS A 82 12.18 10.45 -14.21
C LYS A 82 11.68 9.30 -15.09
N ALA A 83 12.37 8.17 -15.07
CA ALA A 83 11.96 6.97 -15.79
C ALA A 83 10.66 6.41 -15.19
N ASP A 84 10.55 6.37 -13.85
CA ASP A 84 9.32 5.97 -13.17
C ASP A 84 8.15 6.90 -13.49
N GLN A 85 8.39 8.21 -13.47
CA GLN A 85 7.36 9.20 -13.83
C GLN A 85 6.81 8.96 -15.24
N GLN A 86 7.69 8.74 -16.20
CA GLN A 86 7.31 8.42 -17.58
C GLN A 86 6.59 7.05 -17.65
N TYR A 87 7.03 6.08 -16.85
CA TYR A 87 6.40 4.76 -16.80
C TYR A 87 4.97 4.84 -16.26
N LEU A 88 4.72 5.58 -15.17
CA LEU A 88 3.37 5.82 -14.65
C LEU A 88 2.46 6.49 -15.71
N GLN A 89 2.99 7.42 -16.50
CA GLN A 89 2.26 8.01 -17.63
C GLN A 89 1.97 6.98 -18.74
N ASN A 90 2.93 6.12 -19.08
CA ASN A 90 2.77 5.07 -20.09
C ASN A 90 1.74 4.00 -19.66
N LEU A 91 1.63 3.71 -18.36
CA LEU A 91 0.57 2.87 -17.79
C LEU A 91 -0.82 3.51 -17.93
N GLY A 92 -0.89 4.78 -18.30
CA GLY A 92 -2.12 5.55 -18.43
C GLY A 92 -2.75 5.92 -17.09
N ILE A 93 -1.98 5.89 -16.00
CA ILE A 93 -2.46 6.32 -14.69
C ILE A 93 -2.89 7.77 -14.79
N ASN A 94 -4.15 8.04 -14.48
CA ASN A 94 -4.72 9.38 -14.53
C ASN A 94 -4.99 9.97 -13.14
N LYS A 95 -4.91 9.13 -12.09
CA LYS A 95 -5.14 9.55 -10.71
C LYS A 95 -4.20 8.84 -9.76
N ILE A 96 -3.69 9.61 -8.79
CA ILE A 96 -2.96 9.12 -7.62
C ILE A 96 -3.75 9.53 -6.37
N ILE A 97 -4.05 8.56 -5.50
CA ILE A 97 -4.70 8.76 -4.19
C ILE A 97 -3.67 8.50 -3.10
N ASP A 98 -3.45 9.48 -2.22
CA ASP A 98 -2.46 9.43 -1.14
C ASP A 98 -3.13 9.37 0.23
N PHE A 99 -2.94 8.26 0.94
CA PHE A 99 -3.45 8.05 2.30
C PHE A 99 -2.52 8.58 3.41
N ARG A 100 -1.39 9.18 3.07
CA ARG A 100 -0.42 9.67 4.06
C ARG A 100 -0.94 10.89 4.81
N SER A 101 -0.53 11.01 6.07
CA SER A 101 -0.81 12.17 6.90
C SER A 101 -0.14 13.45 6.34
N LYS A 102 -0.51 14.60 6.88
CA LYS A 102 0.11 15.87 6.51
C LYS A 102 1.59 15.90 6.89
N GLU A 103 1.93 15.31 8.01
CA GLU A 103 3.29 15.23 8.54
C GLU A 103 4.17 14.37 7.63
N GLU A 104 3.71 13.16 7.25
CA GLU A 104 4.42 12.28 6.31
C GLU A 104 4.67 12.96 4.96
N LYS A 105 3.66 13.68 4.44
CA LYS A 105 3.79 14.40 3.15
C LYS A 105 4.72 15.59 3.24
N ALA A 106 4.80 16.26 4.38
CA ALA A 106 5.72 17.38 4.61
C ALA A 106 7.19 16.89 4.74
N GLU A 107 7.39 15.73 5.36
CA GLU A 107 8.72 15.11 5.49
C GLU A 107 9.22 14.53 4.16
N ASP A 108 8.33 13.89 3.40
CA ASP A 108 8.64 13.13 2.17
C ASP A 108 7.65 13.53 1.04
N PRO A 109 7.78 14.71 0.43
CA PRO A 109 6.87 15.17 -0.60
C PRO A 109 6.85 14.25 -1.82
N ASN A 110 5.66 13.89 -2.32
CA ASN A 110 5.54 13.10 -3.53
C ASN A 110 6.03 13.85 -4.77
N ILE A 111 6.60 13.10 -5.70
CA ILE A 111 6.81 13.53 -7.08
C ILE A 111 5.59 13.08 -7.90
N ILE A 112 4.75 14.02 -8.30
CA ILE A 112 3.55 13.73 -9.09
C ILE A 112 3.84 13.98 -10.58
N PRO A 113 3.75 12.96 -11.46
CA PRO A 113 3.98 13.12 -12.87
C PRO A 113 2.96 14.09 -13.50
N LYS A 114 3.42 14.89 -14.47
CA LYS A 114 2.56 15.88 -15.13
C LYS A 114 1.34 15.23 -15.78
N GLY A 115 0.17 15.83 -15.55
CA GLY A 115 -1.09 15.38 -16.15
C GLY A 115 -1.83 14.29 -15.33
N ILE A 116 -1.26 13.84 -14.21
CA ILE A 116 -1.92 12.93 -13.29
C ILE A 116 -2.62 13.74 -12.18
N SER A 117 -3.89 13.48 -11.94
CA SER A 117 -4.65 14.06 -10.83
C SER A 117 -4.15 13.53 -9.50
N TYR A 118 -4.02 14.39 -8.49
CA TYR A 118 -3.58 14.00 -7.16
C TYR A 118 -4.67 14.31 -6.13
N VAL A 119 -5.06 13.28 -5.37
CA VAL A 119 -6.12 13.34 -4.36
C VAL A 119 -5.56 12.91 -3.01
N GLU A 120 -5.76 13.72 -1.99
CA GLU A 120 -5.33 13.44 -0.64
C GLU A 120 -6.49 12.90 0.19
N MET A 121 -6.30 11.71 0.79
CA MET A 121 -7.26 11.05 1.69
C MET A 121 -6.54 10.63 2.98
N PRO A 122 -6.16 11.56 3.86
CA PRO A 122 -5.24 11.28 4.95
C PRO A 122 -5.83 10.35 6.02
N ILE A 123 -5.04 9.34 6.39
CA ILE A 123 -5.27 8.43 7.52
C ILE A 123 -4.05 8.54 8.44
N SER A 124 -4.24 9.11 9.62
CA SER A 124 -3.15 9.41 10.56
C SER A 124 -3.01 8.28 11.58
N VAL A 125 -2.05 7.39 11.33
CA VAL A 125 -1.65 6.33 12.28
C VAL A 125 -0.24 6.55 12.85
N ASP A 126 0.41 7.67 12.53
CA ASP A 126 1.87 7.83 12.58
C ASP A 126 2.43 8.28 13.92
N GLY A 127 1.69 9.05 14.69
CA GLY A 127 2.20 9.59 15.97
C GLY A 127 2.60 8.49 16.96
N ALA A 128 1.84 7.40 16.95
CA ALA A 128 2.13 6.23 17.75
C ALA A 128 3.23 5.34 17.12
N MET A 129 3.33 5.25 15.79
CA MET A 129 4.35 4.44 15.11
C MET A 129 5.76 4.96 15.38
N ARG A 130 5.97 6.28 15.23
CA ARG A 130 7.28 6.90 15.49
C ARG A 130 7.75 6.66 16.93
N SER A 131 6.88 6.90 17.91
CA SER A 131 7.21 6.70 19.33
C SER A 131 7.55 5.24 19.64
N LYS A 132 6.90 4.28 18.96
CA LYS A 132 7.16 2.85 19.13
C LYS A 132 8.49 2.41 18.47
N ILE A 133 8.82 2.93 17.29
CA ILE A 133 10.15 2.69 16.70
C ILE A 133 11.24 3.23 17.65
N GLU A 134 11.07 4.44 18.19
CA GLU A 134 12.02 4.99 19.17
C GLU A 134 12.12 4.13 20.43
N ALA A 135 11.02 3.57 20.91
CA ALA A 135 10.98 2.67 22.06
C ALA A 135 11.77 1.37 21.78
N VAL A 136 11.56 0.77 20.61
CA VAL A 136 12.31 -0.43 20.17
C VAL A 136 13.79 -0.15 20.05
N LEU A 137 14.18 0.99 19.46
CA LEU A 137 15.60 1.39 19.37
C LEU A 137 16.23 1.64 20.74
N LYS A 138 15.44 1.86 21.78
CA LYS A 138 15.86 1.94 23.19
C LYS A 138 15.88 0.60 23.93
N GLY A 139 15.60 -0.51 23.25
CA GLY A 139 15.59 -1.86 23.82
C GLY A 139 14.28 -2.27 24.48
N GLU A 140 13.17 -1.57 24.19
CA GLU A 140 11.83 -1.96 24.63
C GLU A 140 11.27 -3.10 23.76
N THR A 141 10.40 -3.95 24.34
CA THR A 141 10.07 -5.25 23.76
C THR A 141 9.12 -5.24 22.56
N ASN A 142 9.26 -6.28 21.72
CA ASN A 142 8.58 -6.58 20.46
C ASN A 142 7.03 -6.65 20.54
N LYS A 143 6.44 -6.95 21.70
CA LYS A 143 4.98 -7.12 21.86
C LYS A 143 4.19 -5.84 21.57
N GLU A 144 4.76 -4.68 21.84
CA GLU A 144 4.09 -3.41 21.64
C GLU A 144 4.02 -2.98 20.17
N VAL A 145 5.01 -3.38 19.37
CA VAL A 145 5.06 -3.07 17.92
C VAL A 145 3.95 -3.80 17.17
N LYS A 146 3.78 -5.10 17.45
CA LYS A 146 2.74 -5.92 16.82
C LYS A 146 1.33 -5.47 17.22
N SER A 147 1.10 -5.19 18.51
CA SER A 147 -0.21 -4.71 18.98
C SER A 147 -0.63 -3.41 18.32
N PHE A 148 0.32 -2.52 18.04
CA PHE A 148 0.05 -1.27 17.34
C PHE A 148 -0.53 -1.49 15.92
N LEU A 149 0.06 -2.39 15.13
CA LEU A 149 -0.46 -2.68 13.79
C LEU A 149 -1.82 -3.39 13.82
N ILE A 150 -2.04 -4.23 14.84
CA ILE A 150 -3.34 -4.84 15.10
C ILE A 150 -4.38 -3.77 15.39
N ASP A 151 -4.08 -2.80 16.26
CA ASP A 151 -5.00 -1.73 16.63
C ASP A 151 -5.24 -0.77 15.46
N ALA A 152 -4.21 -0.40 14.70
CA ALA A 152 -4.36 0.40 13.49
C ALA A 152 -5.31 -0.26 12.46
N ASN A 153 -5.23 -1.58 12.29
CA ASN A 153 -6.14 -2.30 11.40
C ASN A 153 -7.60 -2.35 11.91
N LYS A 154 -7.84 -2.29 13.22
CA LYS A 154 -9.19 -2.10 13.78
C LYS A 154 -9.71 -0.68 13.48
N GLU A 155 -8.84 0.33 13.65
CA GLU A 155 -9.17 1.74 13.40
C GLU A 155 -9.54 1.99 11.92
N PHE A 156 -8.98 1.27 10.96
CA PHE A 156 -9.39 1.35 9.56
C PHE A 156 -10.90 1.08 9.38
N VAL A 157 -11.45 0.18 10.17
CA VAL A 157 -12.87 -0.16 10.15
C VAL A 157 -13.71 0.75 11.04
N SER A 158 -13.19 1.18 12.20
CA SER A 158 -13.97 1.95 13.19
C SER A 158 -13.93 3.46 12.94
N ASP A 159 -12.74 4.00 12.67
CA ASP A 159 -12.50 5.44 12.73
C ASP A 159 -12.27 6.04 11.34
N TYR A 160 -11.77 5.23 10.38
CA TYR A 160 -11.44 5.68 9.02
C TYR A 160 -12.40 5.15 7.94
N SER A 161 -13.53 4.55 8.32
CA SER A 161 -14.54 4.06 7.35
C SER A 161 -14.99 5.15 6.36
N GLY A 162 -15.14 6.40 6.82
CA GLY A 162 -15.51 7.52 5.95
C GLY A 162 -14.46 7.85 4.88
N VAL A 163 -13.17 7.70 5.17
CA VAL A 163 -12.10 7.88 4.19
C VAL A 163 -12.13 6.76 3.15
N TYR A 164 -12.37 5.53 3.57
CA TYR A 164 -12.48 4.39 2.67
C TYR A 164 -13.79 4.39 1.86
N GLU A 165 -14.88 4.95 2.39
CA GLU A 165 -16.09 5.28 1.60
C GLU A 165 -15.72 6.24 0.47
N GLU A 166 -15.09 7.38 0.78
CA GLU A 166 -14.67 8.37 -0.21
C GLU A 166 -13.73 7.77 -1.26
N PHE A 167 -12.80 6.92 -0.84
CA PHE A 167 -11.92 6.19 -1.74
C PHE A 167 -12.69 5.29 -2.73
N LEU A 168 -13.62 4.46 -2.25
CA LEU A 168 -14.42 3.61 -3.14
C LEU A 168 -15.32 4.43 -4.06
N ARG A 169 -15.90 5.53 -3.59
CA ARG A 169 -16.67 6.45 -4.44
C ARG A 169 -15.81 7.05 -5.56
N ASN A 170 -14.58 7.44 -5.26
CA ASN A 170 -13.63 7.89 -6.28
C ASN A 170 -13.38 6.82 -7.35
N LEU A 171 -13.21 5.56 -6.96
CA LEU A 171 -13.07 4.45 -7.91
C LEU A 171 -14.35 4.21 -8.73
N ILE A 172 -15.53 4.44 -8.15
CA ILE A 172 -16.83 4.23 -8.82
C ILE A 172 -17.13 5.34 -9.82
N ASP A 173 -16.95 6.59 -9.43
CA ASP A 173 -17.47 7.75 -10.14
C ASP A 173 -16.49 8.31 -11.19
N GLU A 174 -15.18 8.10 -11.03
CA GLU A 174 -14.17 8.62 -11.93
C GLU A 174 -13.50 7.54 -12.77
N ASP A 175 -13.31 7.80 -14.06
CA ASP A 175 -12.79 6.82 -15.01
C ASP A 175 -11.26 6.82 -15.11
N GLY A 176 -10.72 5.66 -15.52
CA GLY A 176 -9.32 5.44 -15.85
C GLY A 176 -8.52 4.71 -14.78
N PRO A 177 -7.26 4.37 -15.09
CA PRO A 177 -6.37 3.70 -14.16
C PRO A 177 -6.02 4.57 -12.97
N THR A 178 -6.13 3.99 -11.77
CA THR A 178 -5.89 4.67 -10.50
C THR A 178 -4.78 3.97 -9.73
N LEU A 179 -3.79 4.74 -9.27
CA LEU A 179 -2.81 4.30 -8.31
C LEU A 179 -3.17 4.87 -6.92
N PHE A 180 -3.15 4.05 -5.89
CA PHE A 180 -3.33 4.51 -4.53
C PHE A 180 -2.19 4.02 -3.63
N HIS A 181 -1.78 4.86 -2.70
CA HIS A 181 -0.58 4.58 -1.92
C HIS A 181 -0.63 5.15 -0.50
N CYS A 182 0.31 4.70 0.33
CA CYS A 182 0.66 5.30 1.59
C CYS A 182 2.20 5.37 1.72
N THR A 183 2.78 5.31 2.90
CA THR A 183 4.24 5.36 3.08
C THR A 183 4.91 4.07 2.64
N ALA A 184 4.48 2.91 3.17
CA ALA A 184 5.05 1.60 2.82
C ALA A 184 4.18 0.79 1.83
N GLY A 185 3.01 1.29 1.45
CA GLY A 185 2.09 0.60 0.55
C GLY A 185 1.46 -0.68 1.13
N LYS A 186 1.57 -0.91 2.45
CA LYS A 186 1.21 -2.19 3.10
C LYS A 186 -0.10 -2.14 3.89
N ASP A 187 -0.25 -1.25 4.87
CA ASP A 187 -1.40 -1.24 5.79
C ASP A 187 -2.59 -0.45 5.21
N ARG A 188 -2.52 0.88 5.13
CA ARG A 188 -3.58 1.76 4.60
C ARG A 188 -3.94 1.43 3.14
N ALA A 189 -2.95 1.37 2.26
CA ALA A 189 -3.14 0.96 0.88
C ALA A 189 -3.50 -0.53 0.77
N GLY A 190 -3.03 -1.37 1.70
CA GLY A 190 -3.39 -2.78 1.79
C GLY A 190 -4.86 -3.00 2.11
N PHE A 191 -5.39 -2.26 3.09
CA PHE A 191 -6.80 -2.33 3.42
C PHE A 191 -7.68 -1.74 2.30
N ALA A 192 -7.25 -0.63 1.66
CA ALA A 192 -7.92 -0.09 0.47
C ALA A 192 -8.01 -1.12 -0.67
N ALA A 193 -6.91 -1.82 -0.97
CA ALA A 193 -6.90 -2.92 -1.94
C ALA A 193 -7.85 -4.05 -1.52
N ALA A 194 -7.82 -4.44 -0.24
CA ALA A 194 -8.63 -5.53 0.29
C ALA A 194 -10.14 -5.25 0.13
N ILE A 195 -10.62 -4.08 0.57
CA ILE A 195 -12.04 -3.74 0.43
C ILE A 195 -12.47 -3.60 -1.03
N THR A 196 -11.58 -3.10 -1.90
CA THR A 196 -11.84 -3.04 -3.34
C THR A 196 -12.02 -4.43 -3.94
N LEU A 197 -11.10 -5.35 -3.67
CA LEU A 197 -11.15 -6.71 -4.18
C LEU A 197 -12.37 -7.49 -3.63
N ILE A 198 -12.73 -7.31 -2.35
CA ILE A 198 -13.97 -7.87 -1.76
C ILE A 198 -15.20 -7.30 -2.47
N ALA A 199 -15.28 -5.98 -2.70
CA ALA A 199 -16.39 -5.36 -3.42
C ALA A 199 -16.52 -5.87 -4.86
N LEU A 200 -15.41 -6.22 -5.50
CA LEU A 200 -15.37 -6.87 -6.81
C LEU A 200 -15.78 -8.34 -6.76
N GLY A 201 -15.84 -8.97 -5.59
CA GLY A 201 -16.23 -10.37 -5.41
C GLY A 201 -15.05 -11.35 -5.45
N VAL A 202 -13.84 -10.90 -5.23
CA VAL A 202 -12.66 -11.77 -5.03
C VAL A 202 -12.77 -12.43 -3.65
N SER A 203 -12.37 -13.70 -3.55
CA SER A 203 -12.45 -14.45 -2.29
C SER A 203 -11.54 -13.85 -1.20
N LYS A 204 -12.00 -13.90 0.06
CA LYS A 204 -11.24 -13.42 1.24
C LYS A 204 -9.81 -13.97 1.26
N GLU A 205 -9.62 -15.25 0.91
CA GLU A 205 -8.28 -15.87 0.91
C GLU A 205 -7.38 -15.26 -0.16
N ASN A 206 -7.86 -15.04 -1.39
CA ASN A 206 -7.07 -14.40 -2.44
C ASN A 206 -6.71 -12.95 -2.08
N VAL A 207 -7.59 -12.24 -1.39
CA VAL A 207 -7.33 -10.88 -0.87
C VAL A 207 -6.22 -10.90 0.17
N ILE A 208 -6.25 -11.86 1.10
CA ILE A 208 -5.18 -12.04 2.08
C ILE A 208 -3.86 -12.39 1.40
N GLN A 209 -3.89 -13.24 0.36
CA GLN A 209 -2.69 -13.57 -0.41
C GLN A 209 -2.09 -12.34 -1.10
N ASP A 210 -2.92 -11.44 -1.69
CA ASP A 210 -2.39 -10.17 -2.22
C ASP A 210 -1.73 -9.34 -1.12
N TYR A 211 -2.37 -9.22 0.04
CA TYR A 211 -1.81 -8.47 1.16
C TYR A 211 -0.45 -9.02 1.57
N MET A 212 -0.31 -10.35 1.69
CA MET A 212 0.91 -11.04 2.07
C MET A 212 2.04 -10.96 1.02
N LYS A 213 1.73 -10.70 -0.27
CA LYS A 213 2.76 -10.45 -1.31
C LYS A 213 3.66 -9.25 -0.97
N THR A 214 3.23 -8.36 -0.11
CA THR A 214 4.07 -7.27 0.40
C THR A 214 5.41 -7.80 0.91
N ASN A 215 5.43 -8.87 1.71
CA ASN A 215 6.67 -9.43 2.24
C ASN A 215 7.60 -9.96 1.14
N GLN A 216 7.03 -10.56 0.10
CA GLN A 216 7.81 -11.03 -1.06
C GLN A 216 8.43 -9.86 -1.83
N PHE A 217 7.63 -8.82 -2.08
CA PHE A 217 8.04 -7.70 -2.93
C PHE A 217 8.97 -6.70 -2.22
N THR A 218 8.90 -6.63 -0.89
CA THR A 218 9.73 -5.70 -0.10
C THR A 218 10.84 -6.38 0.69
N GLN A 219 11.07 -7.68 0.47
CA GLN A 219 12.05 -8.46 1.24
C GLN A 219 13.44 -7.83 1.20
N GLU A 220 13.98 -7.56 0.01
CA GLU A 220 15.30 -6.96 -0.15
C GLU A 220 15.39 -5.60 0.56
N ARG A 221 14.35 -4.78 0.41
CA ARG A 221 14.30 -3.47 1.06
C ARG A 221 14.25 -3.56 2.58
N ILE A 222 13.56 -4.55 3.12
CA ILE A 222 13.50 -4.81 4.58
C ILE A 222 14.88 -5.20 5.09
N GLU A 223 15.58 -6.11 4.40
CA GLU A 223 16.94 -6.51 4.76
C GLU A 223 17.89 -5.30 4.74
N GLU A 224 17.86 -4.49 3.69
CA GLU A 224 18.67 -3.26 3.62
C GLU A 224 18.40 -2.30 4.80
N ILE A 225 17.14 -2.13 5.20
CA ILE A 225 16.78 -1.27 6.33
C ILE A 225 17.32 -1.84 7.64
N ILE A 226 17.20 -3.14 7.85
CA ILE A 226 17.70 -3.84 9.03
C ILE A 226 19.23 -3.68 9.11
N ASP A 227 19.93 -4.03 8.04
CA ASP A 227 21.40 -3.91 7.97
C ASP A 227 21.88 -2.47 8.24
N GLN A 228 21.18 -1.48 7.69
CA GLN A 228 21.52 -0.07 7.93
C GLN A 228 21.34 0.34 9.39
N ILE A 229 20.26 -0.10 10.04
CA ILE A 229 19.99 0.20 11.45
C ILE A 229 21.04 -0.47 12.34
N GLU A 230 21.38 -1.72 12.09
CA GLU A 230 22.43 -2.44 12.83
C GLU A 230 23.77 -1.77 12.68
N LEU A 231 24.18 -1.42 11.46
CA LEU A 231 25.43 -0.71 11.20
C LEU A 231 25.47 0.66 11.90
N MET A 232 24.39 1.43 11.84
CA MET A 232 24.29 2.75 12.47
C MET A 232 24.33 2.68 14.00
N SER A 233 23.77 1.64 14.58
CA SER A 233 23.82 1.36 16.02
C SER A 233 25.14 0.75 16.46
N LEU A 234 26.10 0.55 15.55
CA LEU A 234 27.32 -0.21 15.77
C LEU A 234 27.03 -1.63 16.31
N TYR A 235 25.98 -2.26 15.76
CA TYR A 235 25.48 -3.58 16.15
C TYR A 235 25.06 -3.68 17.63
N GLN A 236 24.66 -2.55 18.25
CA GLN A 236 24.13 -2.53 19.61
C GLN A 236 22.61 -2.70 19.67
N ALA A 237 21.89 -2.39 18.58
CA ALA A 237 20.46 -2.62 18.45
C ALA A 237 20.21 -3.93 17.70
N ASP A 238 19.29 -4.75 18.19
CA ASP A 238 18.72 -5.87 17.45
C ASP A 238 17.61 -5.35 16.53
N ALA A 239 17.98 -5.01 15.29
CA ALA A 239 17.03 -4.43 14.33
C ALA A 239 16.00 -5.46 13.82
N GLU A 240 16.24 -6.76 14.01
CA GLU A 240 15.28 -7.82 13.68
C GLU A 240 13.92 -7.64 14.40
N ILE A 241 13.95 -7.03 15.58
CA ILE A 241 12.75 -6.65 16.33
C ILE A 241 11.77 -5.79 15.50
N LEU A 242 12.26 -5.05 14.51
CA LEU A 242 11.46 -4.20 13.63
C LEU A 242 10.83 -4.95 12.45
N ARG A 243 11.23 -6.19 12.18
CA ARG A 243 10.73 -6.96 11.02
C ARG A 243 9.20 -7.04 10.97
N PRO A 244 8.45 -7.30 12.07
CA PRO A 244 6.99 -7.28 12.06
C PRO A 244 6.39 -5.90 11.69
N LEU A 245 7.12 -4.81 12.00
CA LEU A 245 6.72 -3.45 11.66
C LEU A 245 7.01 -3.11 10.19
N LEU A 246 8.12 -3.60 9.65
CA LEU A 246 8.55 -3.34 8.27
C LEU A 246 7.77 -4.19 7.27
N GLY A 247 7.49 -5.44 7.60
CA GLY A 247 6.67 -6.36 6.82
C GLY A 247 5.18 -6.32 7.16
N VAL A 248 4.46 -7.38 6.77
CA VAL A 248 3.07 -7.62 7.13
C VAL A 248 2.90 -9.01 7.73
N GLU A 249 1.92 -9.15 8.63
CA GLU A 249 1.45 -10.44 9.11
C GLU A 249 -0.01 -10.65 8.73
N ARG A 250 -0.39 -11.89 8.47
CA ARG A 250 -1.77 -12.27 8.14
C ARG A 250 -2.76 -11.77 9.19
N GLU A 251 -2.36 -11.80 10.45
CA GLU A 251 -3.17 -11.36 11.60
C GLU A 251 -3.58 -9.88 11.49
N TYR A 252 -2.80 -9.01 10.84
CA TYR A 252 -3.15 -7.59 10.73
C TYR A 252 -4.41 -7.39 9.89
N ILE A 253 -4.43 -7.90 8.68
CA ILE A 253 -5.60 -7.78 7.80
C ILE A 253 -6.79 -8.62 8.29
N GLU A 254 -6.54 -9.79 8.89
CA GLU A 254 -7.58 -10.61 9.50
C GLU A 254 -8.25 -9.91 10.69
N THR A 255 -7.51 -9.10 11.44
CA THR A 255 -8.08 -8.28 12.52
C THR A 255 -9.04 -7.23 11.97
N ALA A 256 -8.70 -6.54 10.88
CA ALA A 256 -9.61 -5.63 10.21
C ALA A 256 -10.88 -6.37 9.73
N PHE A 257 -10.72 -7.51 9.09
CA PHE A 257 -11.84 -8.32 8.62
C PHE A 257 -12.73 -8.79 9.77
N LYS A 258 -12.15 -9.31 10.83
CA LYS A 258 -12.87 -9.73 12.03
C LYS A 258 -13.65 -8.56 12.66
N THR A 259 -13.03 -7.38 12.76
CA THR A 259 -13.70 -6.18 13.29
C THR A 259 -14.90 -5.79 12.42
N ALA A 260 -14.78 -5.87 11.09
CA ALA A 260 -15.87 -5.62 10.17
C ALA A 260 -16.99 -6.68 10.30
N GLU A 261 -16.63 -7.96 10.36
CA GLU A 261 -17.58 -9.07 10.53
C GLU A 261 -18.31 -8.99 11.89
N GLU A 262 -17.63 -8.63 12.97
CA GLU A 262 -18.25 -8.45 14.30
C GLU A 262 -19.23 -7.28 14.35
N LYS A 263 -18.95 -6.18 13.63
CA LYS A 263 -19.80 -4.99 13.62
C LYS A 263 -20.97 -5.08 12.62
N PHE A 264 -20.77 -5.72 11.47
CA PHE A 264 -21.71 -5.69 10.34
C PHE A 264 -22.18 -7.08 9.89
N GLY A 265 -21.71 -8.15 10.53
CA GLY A 265 -22.08 -9.54 10.22
C GLY A 265 -21.28 -10.17 9.08
N SER A 266 -20.81 -9.38 8.09
CA SER A 266 -19.96 -9.85 6.99
C SER A 266 -19.14 -8.71 6.38
N LEU A 267 -18.13 -9.04 5.56
CA LEU A 267 -17.36 -8.03 4.81
C LEU A 267 -18.22 -7.33 3.76
N GLU A 268 -19.13 -8.05 3.12
CA GLU A 268 -20.05 -7.48 2.14
C GLU A 268 -21.02 -6.48 2.80
N ASN A 269 -21.50 -6.77 4.00
CA ASN A 269 -22.31 -5.83 4.77
C ASN A 269 -21.51 -4.63 5.23
N PHE A 270 -20.24 -4.83 5.63
CA PHE A 270 -19.34 -3.72 5.94
C PHE A 270 -19.22 -2.77 4.73
N ILE A 271 -19.06 -3.29 3.52
CA ILE A 271 -19.01 -2.45 2.31
C ILE A 271 -20.32 -1.70 2.10
N ARG A 272 -21.47 -2.35 2.29
CA ARG A 272 -22.79 -1.73 2.09
C ARG A 272 -23.15 -0.73 3.18
N GLU A 273 -23.00 -1.13 4.43
CA GLU A 273 -23.52 -0.39 5.60
C GLU A 273 -22.42 0.44 6.26
N GLY A 274 -21.23 -0.14 6.43
CA GLY A 274 -20.07 0.52 7.05
C GLY A 274 -19.41 1.56 6.17
N LEU A 275 -19.32 1.28 4.85
CA LEU A 275 -18.77 2.19 3.84
C LEU A 275 -19.86 2.84 2.96
N ASN A 276 -21.15 2.64 3.28
CA ASN A 276 -22.29 3.25 2.59
C ASN A 276 -22.24 3.11 1.05
N ILE A 277 -21.78 1.96 0.53
CA ILE A 277 -21.71 1.65 -0.90
C ILE A 277 -22.89 0.77 -1.29
N SER A 278 -23.84 1.32 -2.04
CA SER A 278 -25.05 0.60 -2.44
C SER A 278 -24.75 -0.55 -3.42
N ASP A 279 -25.68 -1.52 -3.52
CA ASP A 279 -25.58 -2.59 -4.52
C ASP A 279 -25.46 -2.06 -5.95
N LYS A 280 -26.13 -0.92 -6.24
CA LYS A 280 -26.01 -0.24 -7.53
C LYS A 280 -24.58 0.29 -7.75
N ASP A 281 -23.94 0.81 -6.74
CA ASP A 281 -22.55 1.32 -6.80
C ASP A 281 -21.56 0.17 -6.91
N ILE A 282 -21.77 -0.92 -6.16
CA ILE A 282 -21.00 -2.17 -6.31
C ILE A 282 -21.12 -2.68 -7.76
N GLN A 283 -22.31 -2.67 -8.34
CA GLN A 283 -22.49 -3.10 -9.73
C GLN A 283 -21.77 -2.19 -10.74
N LYS A 284 -21.74 -0.86 -10.52
CA LYS A 284 -20.94 0.07 -11.33
C LYS A 284 -19.46 -0.26 -11.23
N LEU A 285 -18.94 -0.44 -9.99
CA LEU A 285 -17.57 -0.82 -9.73
C LEU A 285 -17.20 -2.11 -10.47
N ARG A 286 -18.03 -3.14 -10.36
CA ARG A 286 -17.84 -4.43 -11.02
C ARG A 286 -17.87 -4.33 -12.54
N ASN A 287 -18.79 -3.56 -13.13
CA ASN A 287 -18.84 -3.35 -14.58
C ASN A 287 -17.59 -2.63 -15.11
N LYS A 288 -17.01 -1.74 -14.31
CA LYS A 288 -15.82 -0.98 -14.66
C LYS A 288 -14.55 -1.81 -14.60
N TYR A 289 -14.37 -2.57 -13.53
CA TYR A 289 -13.11 -3.23 -13.19
C TYR A 289 -13.08 -4.74 -13.46
N LEU A 290 -14.19 -5.36 -13.88
CA LEU A 290 -14.23 -6.79 -14.20
C LEU A 290 -14.38 -7.05 -15.70
N GLU A 291 -13.78 -8.16 -16.12
CA GLU A 291 -13.92 -8.76 -17.45
C GLU A 291 -14.32 -10.23 -17.34
N SER A 292 -14.77 -10.79 -18.46
CA SER A 292 -15.26 -12.19 -18.55
C SER A 292 -14.14 -13.20 -18.48
#